data_26e1196c48125fa381acafb2b5dcb1a9
#
_entry.id   26e1196c48125fa381acafb2b5dcb1a9
#
_cell.length_a   1.000
_cell.length_b   1.000
_cell.length_c   1.000
_cell.angle_alpha   90.00
_cell.angle_beta   90.00
_cell.angle_gamma   90.00
#
_symmetry.space_group_name_H-M   'P 1'
#
loop_
_entity.id
_entity.type
_entity.pdbx_description
1 polymer ?
#
loop_
_entity_poly.entity_id
_entity_poly.type
_entity_poly.pdbx_seq_one_letter_code
_entity_poly.pdbx_strand_id
1 'polypeptide(L)'
;FPWLSIGMNLKILQHQLPINSTDLAGKGIGVDFGIRMNMKSGVKLALMVQDLNSRYQWKTDKIYERGKVYIDQFPTIIRLGTNFDYKNFHIVGDFGALSNQGQILGYSLRFGGEYKYLNNYYIRAGLGNRRMSVGVGLDWSLLKEKDGRLDYAFVYENPAGAAHIFTYAFTF
;
A
#
# COMPACT_ATOMS: atom_id res chain seq x y z
N PHE A 1 -13.08 -14.85 14.12
CA PHE A 1 -12.26 -15.01 15.33
C PHE A 1 -11.56 -13.69 15.61
N PRO A 2 -11.48 -13.17 16.87
CA PRO A 2 -10.88 -11.87 17.16
C PRO A 2 -9.37 -11.80 16.86
N TRP A 3 -8.70 -12.95 16.76
CA TRP A 3 -7.27 -13.06 16.47
C TRP A 3 -6.96 -13.29 14.99
N LEU A 4 -7.95 -13.64 14.15
CA LEU A 4 -7.78 -13.94 12.73
C LEU A 4 -8.80 -13.17 11.90
N SER A 5 -8.33 -12.46 10.87
CA SER A 5 -9.16 -11.85 9.83
C SER A 5 -8.72 -12.35 8.48
N ILE A 6 -9.67 -12.74 7.64
CA ILE A 6 -9.43 -13.17 6.26
C ILE A 6 -10.26 -12.27 5.36
N GLY A 7 -9.69 -11.82 4.26
CA GLY A 7 -10.35 -10.97 3.28
C GLY A 7 -10.04 -11.40 1.85
N MET A 8 -11.00 -11.21 0.97
CA MET A 8 -10.85 -11.40 -0.46
C MET A 8 -11.48 -10.20 -1.18
N ASN A 9 -10.83 -9.76 -2.25
CA ASN A 9 -11.33 -8.71 -3.12
C ASN A 9 -11.40 -9.24 -4.56
N LEU A 10 -12.54 -9.06 -5.21
CA LEU A 10 -12.75 -9.36 -6.63
C LEU A 10 -12.77 -8.05 -7.41
N LYS A 11 -11.96 -7.96 -8.45
CA LYS A 11 -11.81 -6.78 -9.30
C LYS A 11 -12.40 -7.07 -10.69
N ILE A 12 -13.27 -6.20 -11.14
CA ILE A 12 -13.69 -6.17 -12.55
C ILE A 12 -12.90 -5.05 -13.20
N LEU A 13 -12.11 -5.40 -14.21
CA LEU A 13 -11.20 -4.50 -14.88
C LEU A 13 -11.78 -4.16 -16.25
N GLN A 14 -11.92 -2.86 -16.53
CA GLN A 14 -12.35 -2.36 -17.83
C GLN A 14 -11.52 -1.14 -18.20
N HIS A 15 -10.94 -1.18 -19.38
CA HIS A 15 -10.14 -0.07 -19.89
C HIS A 15 -10.46 0.15 -21.37
N GLN A 16 -10.48 1.41 -21.81
CA GLN A 16 -10.71 1.79 -23.19
C GLN A 16 -9.54 2.62 -23.70
N LEU A 17 -8.99 2.22 -24.83
CA LEU A 17 -7.92 2.93 -25.51
C LEU A 17 -8.50 3.50 -26.82
N PRO A 18 -8.57 4.82 -26.99
CA PRO A 18 -8.97 5.42 -28.25
C PRO A 18 -7.86 5.22 -29.29
N ILE A 19 -8.17 4.48 -30.36
CA ILE A 19 -7.26 4.25 -31.49
C ILE A 19 -7.96 4.70 -32.77
N ASN A 20 -7.48 5.81 -33.33
CA ASN A 20 -8.08 6.46 -34.50
C ASN A 20 -9.57 6.78 -34.25
N SER A 21 -10.48 6.19 -35.03
CA SER A 21 -11.93 6.36 -34.90
C SER A 21 -12.63 5.22 -34.16
N THR A 22 -11.88 4.31 -33.54
CA THR A 22 -12.43 3.10 -32.91
C THR A 22 -11.81 2.90 -31.51
N ASP A 23 -12.64 2.56 -30.53
CA ASP A 23 -12.18 2.25 -29.18
C ASP A 23 -11.78 0.79 -29.03
N LEU A 24 -10.55 0.54 -28.61
CA LEU A 24 -10.09 -0.77 -28.21
C LEU A 24 -10.44 -1.00 -26.74
N ALA A 25 -11.35 -1.94 -26.47
CA ALA A 25 -11.77 -2.27 -25.13
C ALA A 25 -10.97 -3.45 -24.56
N GLY A 26 -10.31 -3.23 -23.45
CA GLY A 26 -9.69 -4.26 -22.59
C GLY A 26 -10.61 -4.62 -21.44
N LYS A 27 -10.85 -5.90 -21.23
CA LYS A 27 -11.64 -6.42 -20.12
C LYS A 27 -10.85 -7.46 -19.36
N GLY A 28 -11.05 -7.51 -18.04
CA GLY A 28 -10.36 -8.47 -17.22
C GLY A 28 -10.99 -8.65 -15.85
N ILE A 29 -10.45 -9.60 -15.12
CA ILE A 29 -10.77 -9.86 -13.72
C ILE A 29 -9.47 -9.98 -12.94
N GLY A 30 -9.52 -9.61 -11.66
CA GLY A 30 -8.42 -9.78 -10.73
C GLY A 30 -8.93 -10.22 -9.36
N VAL A 31 -8.07 -10.89 -8.62
CA VAL A 31 -8.37 -11.37 -7.27
C VAL A 31 -7.25 -10.97 -6.34
N ASP A 32 -7.62 -10.45 -5.15
CA ASP A 32 -6.69 -10.24 -4.05
C ASP A 32 -7.14 -11.11 -2.87
N PHE A 33 -6.17 -11.55 -2.09
CA PHE A 33 -6.40 -12.33 -0.89
C PHE A 33 -5.53 -11.79 0.25
N GLY A 34 -6.09 -11.73 1.46
CA GLY A 34 -5.40 -11.24 2.64
C GLY A 34 -5.75 -12.00 3.91
N ILE A 35 -4.75 -12.21 4.74
CA ILE A 35 -4.90 -12.77 6.08
C ILE A 35 -4.19 -11.84 7.07
N ARG A 36 -4.83 -11.58 8.20
CA ARG A 36 -4.23 -10.87 9.34
C ARG A 36 -4.43 -11.67 10.61
N MET A 37 -3.35 -11.83 11.37
CA MET A 37 -3.34 -12.48 12.67
C MET A 37 -2.91 -11.49 13.75
N ASN A 38 -3.65 -11.44 14.85
CA ASN A 38 -3.34 -10.65 16.03
C ASN A 38 -2.88 -11.62 17.13
N MET A 39 -1.61 -11.54 17.51
CA MET A 39 -1.05 -12.39 18.57
C MET A 39 -1.28 -11.77 19.95
N LYS A 40 -1.40 -12.59 20.99
CA LYS A 40 -1.54 -12.12 22.38
C LYS A 40 -0.33 -11.31 22.87
N SER A 41 0.83 -11.48 22.25
CA SER A 41 2.07 -10.75 22.54
C SER A 41 2.10 -9.29 22.07
N GLY A 42 1.02 -8.79 21.44
CA GLY A 42 0.96 -7.46 20.82
C GLY A 42 1.51 -7.41 19.38
N VAL A 43 2.02 -8.52 18.88
CA VAL A 43 2.46 -8.64 17.48
C VAL A 43 1.25 -8.89 16.58
N LYS A 44 1.18 -8.15 15.47
CA LYS A 44 0.21 -8.38 14.39
C LYS A 44 0.97 -8.76 13.13
N LEU A 45 0.57 -9.83 12.48
CA LEU A 45 1.12 -10.28 11.20
C LEU A 45 0.05 -10.19 10.13
N ALA A 46 0.46 -9.82 8.93
CA ALA A 46 -0.43 -9.78 7.77
C ALA A 46 0.28 -10.35 6.53
N LEU A 47 -0.43 -11.18 5.79
CA LEU A 47 -0.02 -11.65 4.47
C LEU A 47 -1.07 -11.18 3.48
N MET A 48 -0.62 -10.59 2.35
CA MET A 48 -1.49 -10.17 1.26
C MET A 48 -0.90 -10.63 -0.07
N VAL A 49 -1.76 -11.17 -0.91
CA VAL A 49 -1.46 -11.50 -2.31
C VAL A 49 -2.41 -10.69 -3.17
N GLN A 50 -1.87 -9.81 -4.01
CA GLN A 50 -2.63 -8.94 -4.90
C GLN A 50 -2.42 -9.34 -6.35
N ASP A 51 -3.45 -9.10 -7.15
CA ASP A 51 -3.45 -9.34 -8.59
C ASP A 51 -3.11 -10.79 -8.96
N LEU A 52 -3.64 -11.72 -8.16
CA LEU A 52 -3.48 -13.15 -8.42
C LEU A 52 -4.16 -13.49 -9.76
N ASN A 53 -3.34 -13.84 -10.77
CA ASN A 53 -3.79 -14.15 -12.13
C ASN A 53 -4.64 -13.01 -12.79
N SER A 54 -4.43 -11.77 -12.37
CA SER A 54 -5.10 -10.60 -12.94
C SER A 54 -4.57 -10.32 -14.35
N ARG A 55 -5.48 -10.06 -15.30
CA ARG A 55 -5.09 -9.81 -16.69
C ARG A 55 -6.16 -9.01 -17.43
N TYR A 56 -5.74 -8.21 -18.40
CA TYR A 56 -6.59 -7.69 -19.46
C TYR A 56 -6.58 -8.63 -20.65
N GLN A 57 -7.71 -8.72 -21.32
CA GLN A 57 -7.86 -9.30 -22.65
C GLN A 57 -8.29 -8.20 -23.62
N TRP A 58 -7.47 -7.96 -24.61
CA TRP A 58 -7.69 -6.98 -25.66
C TRP A 58 -8.11 -7.69 -26.93
N LYS A 59 -9.26 -7.35 -27.49
CA LYS A 59 -9.73 -7.91 -28.76
C LYS A 59 -9.50 -6.89 -29.85
N THR A 60 -8.57 -7.17 -30.77
CA THR A 60 -8.17 -6.27 -31.85
C THR A 60 -8.86 -6.57 -33.18
N ASP A 61 -9.82 -7.50 -33.19
CA ASP A 61 -10.61 -7.91 -34.35
C ASP A 61 -11.45 -6.78 -34.98
N LYS A 62 -11.80 -5.77 -34.21
CA LYS A 62 -12.52 -4.58 -34.70
C LYS A 62 -11.64 -3.54 -35.39
N ILE A 63 -10.32 -3.64 -35.23
CA ILE A 63 -9.35 -2.64 -35.71
C ILE A 63 -8.52 -3.18 -36.86
N TYR A 64 -8.25 -4.50 -36.88
CA TYR A 64 -7.40 -5.15 -37.86
C TYR A 64 -8.12 -6.36 -38.45
N GLU A 65 -8.04 -6.54 -39.77
CA GLU A 65 -8.65 -7.69 -40.50
C GLU A 65 -8.16 -9.05 -39.98
N ARG A 66 -6.95 -9.11 -39.40
CA ARG A 66 -6.36 -10.29 -38.74
C ARG A 66 -6.21 -10.08 -37.26
N GLY A 67 -7.23 -9.54 -36.63
CA GLY A 67 -7.22 -9.26 -35.20
C GLY A 67 -7.03 -10.51 -34.36
N LYS A 68 -6.30 -10.36 -33.24
CA LYS A 68 -6.02 -11.41 -32.27
C LYS A 68 -6.45 -10.95 -30.88
N VAL A 69 -6.66 -11.92 -29.99
CA VAL A 69 -6.79 -11.64 -28.56
C VAL A 69 -5.38 -11.48 -27.98
N TYR A 70 -5.11 -10.31 -27.46
CA TYR A 70 -3.87 -10.02 -26.72
C TYR A 70 -4.15 -10.07 -25.22
N ILE A 71 -3.30 -10.76 -24.48
CA ILE A 71 -3.40 -10.91 -23.02
C ILE A 71 -2.28 -10.09 -22.38
N ASP A 72 -2.67 -9.14 -21.55
CA ASP A 72 -1.78 -8.33 -20.73
C ASP A 72 -1.93 -8.74 -19.27
N GLN A 73 -0.95 -9.46 -18.76
CA GLN A 73 -0.97 -10.04 -17.42
C GLN A 73 -0.31 -9.12 -16.41
N PHE A 74 -0.98 -8.87 -15.29
CA PHE A 74 -0.41 -8.12 -14.19
C PHE A 74 0.54 -8.97 -13.35
N PRO A 75 1.63 -8.35 -12.89
CA PRO A 75 2.48 -9.01 -11.90
C PRO A 75 1.70 -9.20 -10.58
N THR A 76 1.86 -10.37 -9.99
CA THR A 76 1.34 -10.67 -8.65
C THR A 76 2.23 -10.01 -7.61
N ILE A 77 1.61 -9.32 -6.64
CA ILE A 77 2.31 -8.69 -5.51
C ILE A 77 2.03 -9.51 -4.25
N ILE A 78 3.09 -10.00 -3.63
CA ILE A 78 3.03 -10.71 -2.35
C ILE A 78 3.62 -9.80 -1.29
N ARG A 79 2.89 -9.55 -0.19
CA ARG A 79 3.35 -8.72 0.93
C ARG A 79 3.19 -9.43 2.25
N LEU A 80 4.23 -9.38 3.06
CA LEU A 80 4.25 -9.80 4.45
C LEU A 80 4.49 -8.57 5.32
N GLY A 81 3.51 -8.23 6.15
CA GLY A 81 3.57 -7.08 7.05
C GLY A 81 3.60 -7.52 8.52
N THR A 82 4.30 -6.79 9.33
CA THR A 82 4.28 -6.94 10.79
C THR A 82 4.10 -5.60 11.48
N ASN A 83 3.44 -5.64 12.62
CA ASN A 83 3.26 -4.52 13.53
C ASN A 83 3.48 -5.02 14.94
N PHE A 84 4.20 -4.25 15.75
CA PHE A 84 4.45 -4.54 17.15
C PHE A 84 4.24 -3.29 17.99
N ASP A 85 3.34 -3.39 18.96
CA ASP A 85 3.03 -2.33 19.91
C ASP A 85 3.63 -2.69 21.28
N TYR A 86 4.54 -1.89 21.81
CA TYR A 86 5.13 -2.07 23.13
C TYR A 86 5.23 -0.75 23.87
N LYS A 87 4.43 -0.58 24.92
CA LYS A 87 4.32 0.67 25.69
C LYS A 87 4.07 1.87 24.75
N ASN A 88 5.03 2.78 24.67
CA ASN A 88 4.97 3.98 23.84
C ASN A 88 5.60 3.79 22.45
N PHE A 89 6.09 2.59 22.14
CA PHE A 89 6.70 2.27 20.86
C PHE A 89 5.70 1.56 19.96
N HIS A 90 5.62 2.01 18.72
CA HIS A 90 4.92 1.35 17.63
C HIS A 90 5.91 1.08 16.51
N ILE A 91 6.13 -0.19 16.17
CA ILE A 91 7.11 -0.62 15.18
C ILE A 91 6.38 -1.36 14.07
N VAL A 92 6.70 -1.03 12.82
CA VAL A 92 6.12 -1.67 11.64
C VAL A 92 7.20 -2.15 10.70
N GLY A 93 6.95 -3.25 10.04
CA GLY A 93 7.81 -3.78 8.99
C GLY A 93 6.98 -4.35 7.85
N ASP A 94 7.47 -4.25 6.63
CA ASP A 94 6.81 -4.76 5.44
C ASP A 94 7.86 -5.31 4.47
N PHE A 95 7.66 -6.53 4.02
CA PHE A 95 8.40 -7.15 2.93
C PHE A 95 7.45 -7.41 1.77
N GLY A 96 7.80 -6.95 0.58
CA GLY A 96 7.02 -7.16 -0.64
C GLY A 96 7.86 -7.81 -1.74
N ALA A 97 7.26 -8.72 -2.49
CA ALA A 97 7.81 -9.31 -3.70
C ALA A 97 6.86 -9.09 -4.87
N LEU A 98 7.41 -8.71 -6.01
CA LEU A 98 6.71 -8.59 -7.28
C LEU A 98 7.08 -9.80 -8.14
N SER A 99 6.09 -10.59 -8.55
CA SER A 99 6.29 -11.81 -9.34
C SER A 99 5.48 -11.79 -10.61
N ASN A 100 6.07 -12.18 -11.73
CA ASN A 100 5.36 -12.42 -12.99
C ASN A 100 5.69 -13.81 -13.51
N GLN A 101 4.68 -14.63 -13.78
CA GLN A 101 4.82 -16.02 -14.28
C GLN A 101 5.82 -16.86 -13.49
N GLY A 102 5.84 -16.70 -12.16
CA GLY A 102 6.76 -17.44 -11.28
C GLY A 102 8.17 -16.86 -11.17
N GLN A 103 8.49 -15.82 -11.92
CA GLN A 103 9.78 -15.12 -11.80
C GLN A 103 9.62 -13.90 -10.88
N ILE A 104 10.56 -13.71 -9.95
CA ILE A 104 10.59 -12.52 -9.09
C ILE A 104 11.22 -11.38 -9.89
N LEU A 105 10.44 -10.33 -10.11
CA LEU A 105 10.86 -9.11 -10.81
C LEU A 105 11.51 -8.09 -9.87
N GLY A 106 11.18 -8.15 -8.58
CA GLY A 106 11.71 -7.23 -7.60
C GLY A 106 11.17 -7.50 -6.20
N TYR A 107 11.82 -6.89 -5.24
CA TYR A 107 11.39 -6.94 -3.84
C TYR A 107 11.50 -5.56 -3.19
N SER A 108 10.75 -5.37 -2.14
CA SER A 108 10.76 -4.16 -1.32
C SER A 108 10.84 -4.52 0.15
N LEU A 109 11.58 -3.72 0.91
CA LEU A 109 11.68 -3.85 2.35
C LEU A 109 11.47 -2.47 2.97
N ARG A 110 10.56 -2.37 3.92
CA ARG A 110 10.23 -1.13 4.61
C ARG A 110 10.16 -1.36 6.11
N PHE A 111 10.70 -0.43 6.86
CA PHE A 111 10.64 -0.39 8.31
C PHE A 111 10.23 1.00 8.76
N GLY A 112 9.47 1.08 9.84
CA GLY A 112 9.12 2.32 10.48
C GLY A 112 8.95 2.13 11.98
N GLY A 113 9.15 3.22 12.69
CA GLY A 113 8.92 3.28 14.12
C GLY A 113 8.34 4.63 14.53
N GLU A 114 7.47 4.58 15.51
CA GLU A 114 6.93 5.74 16.19
C GLU A 114 7.16 5.59 17.69
N TYR A 115 7.59 6.67 18.33
CA TYR A 115 7.66 6.81 19.75
C TYR A 115 6.73 7.92 20.22
N LYS A 116 5.80 7.58 21.13
CA LYS A 116 4.87 8.53 21.75
C LYS A 116 5.47 9.06 23.05
N TYR A 117 5.78 10.36 23.07
CA TYR A 117 6.33 11.06 24.23
C TYR A 117 5.26 11.92 24.91
N LEU A 118 5.18 11.87 26.25
CA LEU A 118 4.23 12.66 27.06
C LEU A 118 2.78 12.67 26.55
N ASN A 119 2.33 11.56 25.95
CA ASN A 119 1.00 11.35 25.39
C ASN A 119 0.58 12.25 24.20
N ASN A 120 1.29 13.33 23.93
CA ASN A 120 0.91 14.33 22.93
C ASN A 120 1.93 14.50 21.81
N TYR A 121 3.18 14.10 22.03
CA TYR A 121 4.25 14.25 21.05
C TYR A 121 4.58 12.92 20.39
N TYR A 122 4.86 12.94 19.12
CA TYR A 122 5.24 11.76 18.35
C TYR A 122 6.55 12.03 17.62
N ILE A 123 7.45 11.08 17.69
CA ILE A 123 8.69 11.06 16.91
C ILE A 123 8.63 9.83 16.04
N ARG A 124 8.89 9.99 14.73
CA ARG A 124 8.79 8.92 13.75
C ARG A 124 10.05 8.83 12.92
N ALA A 125 10.41 7.62 12.55
CA ALA A 125 11.44 7.37 11.55
C ALA A 125 11.04 6.20 10.67
N GLY A 126 11.43 6.26 9.40
CA GLY A 126 11.12 5.21 8.44
C GLY A 126 12.20 5.08 7.37
N LEU A 127 12.39 3.84 6.91
CA LEU A 127 13.35 3.46 5.88
C LEU A 127 12.67 2.49 4.90
N GLY A 128 12.95 2.60 3.63
CA GLY A 128 12.53 1.60 2.66
C GLY A 128 12.55 2.09 1.23
N ASN A 129 12.86 1.22 0.30
CA ASN A 129 12.80 1.49 -1.15
C ASN A 129 13.56 2.76 -1.57
N ARG A 130 14.80 2.95 -1.07
CA ARG A 130 15.64 4.16 -1.31
C ARG A 130 15.06 5.45 -0.72
N ARG A 131 14.08 5.33 0.18
CA ARG A 131 13.44 6.45 0.87
C ARG A 131 13.76 6.37 2.36
N MET A 132 14.15 7.51 2.93
CA MET A 132 14.33 7.72 4.36
C MET A 132 13.38 8.82 4.80
N SER A 133 12.79 8.68 5.98
CA SER A 133 11.90 9.70 6.52
C SER A 133 12.11 9.85 8.02
N VAL A 134 11.98 11.09 8.48
CA VAL A 134 11.87 11.43 9.91
C VAL A 134 10.70 12.39 10.07
N GLY A 135 10.00 12.29 11.18
CA GLY A 135 8.82 13.13 11.41
C GLY A 135 8.56 13.36 12.88
N VAL A 136 7.83 14.41 13.13
CA VAL A 136 7.33 14.77 14.46
C VAL A 136 5.83 15.06 14.37
N GLY A 137 5.12 14.79 15.45
CA GLY A 137 3.69 15.05 15.55
C GLY A 137 3.35 15.64 16.91
N LEU A 138 2.32 16.45 16.94
CA LEU A 138 1.76 17.06 18.13
C LEU A 138 0.24 16.94 18.13
N ASP A 139 -0.31 16.31 19.15
CA ASP A 139 -1.74 16.34 19.45
C ASP A 139 -2.00 17.45 20.48
N TRP A 140 -3.01 18.27 20.24
CA TRP A 140 -3.46 19.26 21.23
C TRP A 140 -4.98 19.26 21.35
N SER A 141 -5.47 19.60 22.52
CA SER A 141 -6.87 19.83 22.79
C SER A 141 -7.06 21.28 23.19
N LEU A 142 -7.77 22.06 22.38
CA LEU A 142 -8.03 23.47 22.66
C LEU A 142 -9.30 23.68 23.49
N LEU A 143 -10.28 22.80 23.33
CA LEU A 143 -11.56 22.80 24.04
C LEU A 143 -11.93 21.33 24.31
N LYS A 144 -12.72 21.07 25.37
CA LYS A 144 -13.07 19.72 25.82
C LYS A 144 -13.63 18.75 24.75
N GLU A 145 -13.97 19.27 23.57
CA GLU A 145 -14.56 18.49 22.46
C GLU A 145 -13.87 18.72 21.11
N LYS A 146 -12.72 19.44 21.08
CA LYS A 146 -12.04 19.78 19.83
C LYS A 146 -10.57 19.42 19.93
N ASP A 147 -10.23 18.36 19.25
CA ASP A 147 -8.86 17.86 19.17
C ASP A 147 -8.22 18.21 17.83
N GLY A 148 -6.99 18.67 17.89
CA GLY A 148 -6.18 18.98 16.73
C GLY A 148 -4.90 18.16 16.70
N ARG A 149 -4.42 17.85 15.51
CA ARG A 149 -3.14 17.21 15.29
C ARG A 149 -2.36 17.93 14.21
N LEU A 150 -1.09 18.19 14.49
CA LEU A 150 -0.12 18.72 13.53
C LEU A 150 1.00 17.70 13.36
N ASP A 151 1.27 17.31 12.14
CA ASP A 151 2.40 16.44 11.81
C ASP A 151 3.31 17.15 10.81
N TYR A 152 4.61 16.94 10.98
CA TYR A 152 5.63 17.32 10.02
C TYR A 152 6.49 16.10 9.70
N ALA A 153 6.81 15.91 8.43
CA ALA A 153 7.76 14.90 7.98
C ALA A 153 8.75 15.47 6.97
N PHE A 154 10.00 15.12 7.14
CA PHE A 154 11.06 15.25 6.17
C PHE A 154 11.27 13.90 5.50
N VAL A 155 11.24 13.87 4.19
CA VAL A 155 11.42 12.66 3.38
C VAL A 155 12.56 12.91 2.40
N TYR A 156 13.52 12.00 2.36
CA TYR A 156 14.57 11.98 1.35
C TYR A 156 14.43 10.72 0.50
N GLU A 157 14.37 10.89 -0.81
CA GLU A 157 14.26 9.80 -1.79
C GLU A 157 15.32 9.92 -2.87
N ASN A 158 16.15 8.92 -3.01
CA ASN A 158 17.18 8.90 -4.06
C ASN A 158 16.60 8.25 -5.34
N PRO A 159 16.65 8.92 -6.53
CA PRO A 159 17.30 10.21 -6.84
C PRO A 159 16.38 11.44 -6.77
N ALA A 160 15.12 11.31 -6.35
CA ALA A 160 14.11 12.38 -6.44
C ALA A 160 14.41 13.60 -5.53
N GLY A 161 15.23 13.42 -4.47
CA GLY A 161 15.62 14.51 -3.58
C GLY A 161 14.80 14.56 -2.31
N ALA A 162 14.70 15.74 -1.70
CA ALA A 162 14.05 15.96 -0.40
C ALA A 162 12.65 16.56 -0.56
N ALA A 163 11.73 16.14 0.33
CA ALA A 163 10.39 16.71 0.45
C ALA A 163 10.05 17.03 1.90
N HIS A 164 9.29 18.10 2.11
CA HIS A 164 8.74 18.51 3.39
C HIS A 164 7.22 18.34 3.33
N ILE A 165 6.66 17.61 4.30
CA ILE A 165 5.22 17.31 4.35
C ILE A 165 4.67 17.84 5.65
N PHE A 166 3.64 18.67 5.57
CA PHE A 166 2.88 19.16 6.71
C PHE A 166 1.46 18.62 6.62
N THR A 167 0.97 18.06 7.70
CA THR A 167 -0.40 17.57 7.81
C THR A 167 -1.06 18.18 9.02
N TYR A 168 -2.26 18.70 8.83
CA TYR A 168 -3.11 19.23 9.87
C TYR A 168 -4.43 18.46 9.87
N ALA A 169 -4.83 17.95 11.03
CA ALA A 169 -6.12 17.32 11.23
C ALA A 169 -6.85 18.00 12.40
N PHE A 170 -8.15 18.12 12.28
CA PHE A 170 -9.00 18.74 13.29
C PHE A 170 -10.29 17.94 13.44
N THR A 171 -10.67 17.64 14.69
CA THR A 171 -11.91 16.92 15.02
C THR A 171 -12.82 17.86 15.81
N PHE A 172 -14.12 17.97 15.44
CA PHE A 172 -15.15 18.76 16.08
C PHE A 172 -16.39 17.96 16.40
#